data_8b616f0bb00206098d7a1fe1792076c9
#
_entry.id   8b616f0bb00206098d7a1fe1792076c9
#
_cell.length_a   1.000
_cell.length_b   1.000
_cell.length_c   1.000
_cell.angle_alpha   90.00
_cell.angle_beta   90.00
_cell.angle_gamma   90.00
#
_symmetry.space_group_name_H-M   'P 1'
#
loop_
_entity.id
_entity.type
_entity.pdbx_description
1 polymer ?
#
loop_
_entity_poly.entity_id
_entity_poly.type
_entity_poly.pdbx_seq_one_letter_code
_entity_poly.pdbx_strand_id
1 'polypeptide(L)'
;MKRIISAGLCTAFILSLAGCARQDTTPSLTAADTTDTQMGRWVESRVDLGGEQLISYPTQLADGTIVLYTGKVGEDSIEDYTRRTSTDGTNWTSEPAAFDVGDAMVTWILVAPDGEQALITYDGENAGLVLQAPDGTKTVVEDDTVKQGINPNTAVFQGDKLDFVSNGGTVDFVQVSLTDGSVTTAALPQDLAYSLNSLTTVGNQLVYLSFDNNTGDIILNALDPATGASTELLNPVPNATSSQALTGDADGAAYYACTDGIYRLAPGGTLPEQVVPAEGTAMSISSNYPLSLLRTAAEDFMVLLFGDSGGNGDLYFYHYDETLPTHADTTLT
;
A
#
# COMPACT_ATOMS: atom_id res chain seq x y z
N MET A 1 -0.42 -64.51 18.17
CA MET A 1 -1.25 -65.37 17.29
C MET A 1 -1.62 -64.56 16.05
N LYS A 2 -1.39 -65.20 14.86
CA LYS A 2 -1.80 -64.83 13.48
C LYS A 2 -1.38 -63.46 12.96
N ARG A 3 -0.33 -63.28 12.11
CA ARG A 3 -0.01 -63.69 10.72
C ARG A 3 -1.16 -63.51 9.73
N ILE A 4 -0.93 -62.65 8.71
CA ILE A 4 -1.26 -62.76 7.26
C ILE A 4 -0.57 -61.56 6.61
N ILE A 5 0.41 -61.56 5.82
CA ILE A 5 0.91 -62.01 4.51
C ILE A 5 -0.10 -61.69 3.38
N SER A 6 0.32 -60.84 2.44
CA SER A 6 0.11 -60.92 0.99
C SER A 6 0.94 -59.83 0.31
N ALA A 7 2.01 -60.17 -0.39
CA ALA A 7 2.16 -60.56 -1.78
C ALA A 7 1.71 -59.41 -2.72
N GLY A 8 2.55 -58.71 -3.44
CA GLY A 8 3.59 -59.13 -4.40
C GLY A 8 3.01 -59.20 -5.80
N LEU A 9 3.28 -58.21 -6.65
CA LEU A 9 3.22 -58.43 -8.10
C LEU A 9 4.33 -57.61 -8.81
N CYS A 10 5.39 -58.27 -9.16
CA CYS A 10 6.32 -57.87 -10.22
C CYS A 10 5.64 -58.06 -11.57
N THR A 11 5.69 -57.09 -12.45
CA THR A 11 5.42 -57.34 -13.87
C THR A 11 6.62 -56.92 -14.71
N ALA A 12 7.02 -57.87 -15.49
CA ALA A 12 8.26 -57.94 -16.25
C ALA A 12 8.28 -56.97 -17.44
N PHE A 13 9.45 -56.43 -17.70
CA PHE A 13 9.86 -55.82 -18.96
C PHE A 13 10.02 -56.89 -20.05
N ILE A 14 9.40 -56.69 -21.17
CA ILE A 14 9.71 -57.39 -22.43
C ILE A 14 10.32 -56.35 -23.37
N LEU A 15 11.61 -56.48 -23.60
CA LEU A 15 12.31 -55.88 -24.74
C LEU A 15 11.96 -56.67 -26.00
N SER A 16 11.42 -55.99 -26.99
CA SER A 16 11.44 -56.48 -28.38
C SER A 16 12.19 -55.48 -29.24
N LEU A 17 13.40 -55.86 -29.62
CA LEU A 17 14.16 -55.23 -30.71
C LEU A 17 13.56 -55.69 -32.04
N ALA A 18 13.09 -54.79 -32.87
CA ALA A 18 12.87 -55.02 -34.30
C ALA A 18 13.08 -53.75 -35.11
N GLY A 19 14.11 -53.79 -35.93
CA GLY A 19 14.09 -53.34 -37.32
C GLY A 19 14.15 -51.83 -37.59
N CYS A 20 15.32 -51.38 -38.02
CA CYS A 20 15.53 -50.15 -38.77
C CYS A 20 14.63 -50.06 -40.01
N ALA A 21 13.77 -49.07 -40.06
CA ALA A 21 13.33 -48.47 -41.28
C ALA A 21 13.41 -46.95 -41.11
N ARG A 22 14.36 -46.37 -41.84
CA ARG A 22 14.54 -44.90 -41.91
C ARG A 22 13.38 -44.36 -42.75
N GLN A 23 12.39 -43.82 -42.09
CA GLN A 23 11.42 -42.95 -42.74
C GLN A 23 11.80 -41.48 -42.35
N ASP A 24 12.24 -40.75 -43.35
CA ASP A 24 12.33 -39.28 -43.28
C ASP A 24 10.93 -38.73 -43.16
N THR A 25 10.47 -38.62 -41.90
CA THR A 25 9.34 -37.78 -41.57
C THR A 25 9.91 -36.49 -40.98
N THR A 26 9.99 -35.47 -41.81
CA THR A 26 10.04 -34.08 -41.34
C THR A 26 8.90 -33.90 -40.36
N PRO A 27 9.16 -33.56 -39.09
CA PRO A 27 8.07 -33.26 -38.19
C PRO A 27 7.41 -31.99 -38.73
N SER A 28 6.20 -32.15 -39.23
CA SER A 28 5.30 -31.05 -39.39
C SER A 28 5.03 -30.51 -37.98
N LEU A 29 5.69 -29.42 -37.62
CA LEU A 29 5.29 -28.61 -36.49
C LEU A 29 3.92 -28.02 -36.89
N THR A 30 2.87 -28.79 -36.60
CA THR A 30 1.58 -28.18 -36.38
C THR A 30 1.79 -27.25 -35.18
N ALA A 31 1.86 -25.96 -35.46
CA ALA A 31 1.68 -24.95 -34.42
C ALA A 31 0.42 -25.37 -33.70
N ALA A 32 0.57 -25.79 -32.46
CA ALA A 32 -0.57 -25.91 -31.56
C ALA A 32 -1.15 -24.48 -31.49
N ASP A 33 -2.32 -24.36 -32.06
CA ASP A 33 -3.14 -23.16 -31.97
C ASP A 33 -3.59 -23.05 -30.51
N THR A 34 -2.67 -22.67 -29.63
CA THR A 34 -2.99 -22.27 -28.27
C THR A 34 -3.38 -20.81 -28.34
N THR A 35 -4.52 -20.52 -28.94
CA THR A 35 -5.25 -19.30 -28.62
C THR A 35 -5.63 -19.45 -27.15
N ASP A 36 -4.80 -18.87 -26.28
CA ASP A 36 -5.15 -18.67 -24.88
C ASP A 36 -6.39 -17.78 -24.88
N THR A 37 -7.56 -18.40 -24.66
CA THR A 37 -8.84 -17.71 -24.65
C THR A 37 -9.17 -17.11 -23.29
N GLN A 38 -8.22 -17.18 -22.35
CA GLN A 38 -8.39 -16.52 -21.06
C GLN A 38 -8.25 -15.02 -21.25
N MET A 39 -9.28 -14.33 -20.78
CA MET A 39 -9.36 -12.87 -20.82
C MET A 39 -9.22 -12.31 -19.41
N GLY A 40 -8.71 -11.10 -19.34
CA GLY A 40 -8.52 -10.38 -18.10
C GLY A 40 -7.07 -10.38 -17.63
N ARG A 41 -6.54 -9.18 -17.41
CA ARG A 41 -5.23 -8.98 -16.81
C ARG A 41 -5.16 -7.66 -16.07
N TRP A 42 -4.24 -7.56 -15.14
CA TRP A 42 -3.89 -6.30 -14.50
C TRP A 42 -3.10 -5.41 -15.47
N VAL A 43 -3.46 -4.14 -15.47
CA VAL A 43 -2.83 -3.08 -16.27
C VAL A 43 -2.29 -2.03 -15.33
N GLU A 44 -1.06 -1.61 -15.57
CA GLU A 44 -0.39 -0.54 -14.84
C GLU A 44 -0.44 0.76 -15.64
N SER A 45 -0.73 1.86 -14.97
CA SER A 45 -0.64 3.22 -15.50
C SER A 45 0.10 4.11 -14.52
N ARG A 46 1.14 4.81 -14.98
CA ARG A 46 1.84 5.81 -14.17
C ARG A 46 1.03 7.10 -14.11
N VAL A 47 0.87 7.65 -12.92
CA VAL A 47 0.23 8.95 -12.72
C VAL A 47 1.26 10.06 -13.00
N ASP A 48 0.95 10.92 -13.97
CA ASP A 48 1.81 12.07 -14.29
C ASP A 48 1.56 13.21 -13.30
N LEU A 49 2.54 13.48 -12.46
CA LEU A 49 2.52 14.56 -11.47
C LEU A 49 3.04 15.90 -12.02
N GLY A 50 3.43 15.96 -13.31
CA GLY A 50 3.93 17.20 -13.93
C GLY A 50 5.24 17.71 -13.36
N GLY A 51 6.02 16.85 -12.69
CA GLY A 51 7.27 17.20 -12.02
C GLY A 51 7.08 17.82 -10.62
N GLU A 52 5.85 17.84 -10.11
CA GLU A 52 5.57 18.25 -8.74
C GLU A 52 5.80 17.08 -7.76
N GLN A 53 6.09 17.42 -6.51
CA GLN A 53 6.25 16.44 -5.43
C GLN A 53 4.92 16.11 -4.80
N LEU A 54 4.68 14.83 -4.48
CA LEU A 54 3.58 14.42 -3.62
C LEU A 54 3.75 14.98 -2.20
N ILE A 55 2.68 15.57 -1.68
CA ILE A 55 2.55 16.05 -0.30
C ILE A 55 1.32 15.45 0.39
N SER A 56 0.71 14.45 -0.21
CA SER A 56 -0.29 13.60 0.41
C SER A 56 -0.21 12.20 -0.19
N TYR A 57 -0.70 11.20 0.54
CA TYR A 57 -1.06 9.94 -0.10
C TYR A 57 -2.39 10.07 -0.85
N PRO A 58 -2.58 9.30 -1.94
CA PRO A 58 -3.88 9.25 -2.59
C PRO A 58 -4.93 8.70 -1.61
N THR A 59 -6.08 9.34 -1.58
CA THR A 59 -7.22 8.96 -0.74
C THR A 59 -8.48 8.94 -1.57
N GLN A 60 -9.34 7.94 -1.40
CA GLN A 60 -10.65 7.92 -2.01
C GLN A 60 -11.68 8.53 -1.07
N LEU A 61 -12.37 9.57 -1.53
CA LEU A 61 -13.48 10.20 -0.83
C LEU A 61 -14.73 9.32 -0.87
N ALA A 62 -15.68 9.60 0.01
CA ALA A 62 -16.93 8.85 0.12
C ALA A 62 -17.80 8.88 -1.16
N ASP A 63 -17.60 9.87 -2.03
CA ASP A 63 -18.27 9.97 -3.33
C ASP A 63 -17.56 9.18 -4.46
N GLY A 64 -16.47 8.47 -4.12
CA GLY A 64 -15.64 7.70 -5.05
C GLY A 64 -14.52 8.49 -5.71
N THR A 65 -14.45 9.81 -5.53
CA THR A 65 -13.36 10.64 -6.07
C THR A 65 -12.04 10.33 -5.38
N ILE A 66 -11.01 10.05 -6.14
CA ILE A 66 -9.64 9.93 -5.64
C ILE A 66 -9.04 11.34 -5.60
N VAL A 67 -8.45 11.71 -4.48
CA VAL A 67 -7.79 12.99 -4.26
C VAL A 67 -6.34 12.78 -3.83
N LEU A 68 -5.46 13.62 -4.31
CA LEU A 68 -4.09 13.78 -3.82
C LEU A 68 -3.66 15.25 -3.95
N TYR A 69 -2.62 15.59 -3.22
CA TYR A 69 -2.00 16.93 -3.26
C TYR A 69 -0.54 16.83 -3.67
N THR A 70 -0.14 17.80 -4.47
CA THR A 70 1.24 17.98 -4.92
C THR A 70 1.67 19.42 -4.68
N GLY A 71 2.96 19.65 -4.69
CA GLY A 71 3.53 20.98 -4.62
C GLY A 71 4.85 21.07 -5.36
N LYS A 72 5.23 22.25 -5.76
CA LYS A 72 6.55 22.49 -6.34
C LYS A 72 7.58 22.67 -5.23
N VAL A 73 8.70 21.99 -5.35
CA VAL A 73 9.83 22.17 -4.45
C VAL A 73 10.56 23.46 -4.86
N GLY A 74 10.50 24.46 -3.98
CA GLY A 74 11.31 25.67 -4.06
C GLY A 74 12.71 25.45 -3.45
N GLU A 75 13.45 26.53 -3.25
CA GLU A 75 14.81 26.46 -2.67
C GLU A 75 14.77 26.01 -1.20
N ASP A 76 13.83 26.56 -0.41
CA ASP A 76 13.69 26.30 1.03
C ASP A 76 12.26 25.91 1.44
N SER A 77 11.33 25.77 0.49
CA SER A 77 9.91 25.56 0.78
C SER A 77 9.21 24.74 -0.29
N ILE A 78 8.04 24.26 0.04
CA ILE A 78 7.08 23.74 -0.94
C ILE A 78 6.15 24.89 -1.32
N GLU A 79 6.02 25.11 -2.62
CA GLU A 79 5.25 26.22 -3.19
C GLU A 79 4.20 25.69 -4.18
N ASP A 80 3.29 26.58 -4.60
CA ASP A 80 2.31 26.27 -5.65
C ASP A 80 1.59 24.92 -5.43
N TYR A 81 0.89 24.81 -4.31
CA TYR A 81 0.13 23.61 -3.99
C TYR A 81 -0.96 23.34 -5.03
N THR A 82 -1.07 22.10 -5.45
CA THR A 82 -2.03 21.64 -6.43
C THR A 82 -2.88 20.51 -5.84
N ARG A 83 -4.21 20.65 -5.90
CA ARG A 83 -5.14 19.56 -5.65
C ARG A 83 -5.40 18.83 -6.94
N ARG A 84 -5.26 17.53 -6.92
CA ARG A 84 -5.52 16.65 -8.07
C ARG A 84 -6.64 15.67 -7.74
N THR A 85 -7.57 15.49 -8.68
CA THR A 85 -8.70 14.60 -8.50
C THR A 85 -8.90 13.72 -9.73
N SER A 86 -9.37 12.50 -9.49
CA SER A 86 -9.75 11.54 -10.51
C SER A 86 -10.93 10.69 -10.03
N THR A 87 -11.77 10.26 -10.95
CA THR A 87 -12.84 9.29 -10.67
C THR A 87 -12.52 7.88 -11.18
N ASP A 88 -11.44 7.73 -11.97
CA ASP A 88 -11.07 6.48 -12.63
C ASP A 88 -9.58 6.11 -12.43
N GLY A 89 -8.82 6.91 -11.64
CA GLY A 89 -7.40 6.69 -11.38
C GLY A 89 -6.45 7.02 -12.54
N THR A 90 -6.97 7.26 -13.74
CA THR A 90 -6.18 7.50 -14.96
C THR A 90 -6.31 8.92 -15.48
N ASN A 91 -7.50 9.49 -15.46
CA ASN A 91 -7.77 10.85 -15.91
C ASN A 91 -7.82 11.81 -14.73
N TRP A 92 -6.86 12.72 -14.68
CA TRP A 92 -6.69 13.64 -13.55
C TRP A 92 -7.02 15.07 -13.93
N THR A 93 -7.77 15.74 -13.06
CA THR A 93 -7.95 17.18 -13.09
C THR A 93 -7.11 17.82 -12.00
N SER A 94 -6.60 19.03 -12.26
CA SER A 94 -5.71 19.75 -11.35
C SER A 94 -6.25 21.16 -11.12
N GLU A 95 -6.25 21.59 -9.88
CA GLU A 95 -6.64 22.95 -9.48
C GLU A 95 -5.66 23.47 -8.43
N PRO A 96 -5.37 24.78 -8.41
CA PRO A 96 -4.55 25.36 -7.36
C PRO A 96 -5.19 25.12 -5.98
N ALA A 97 -4.38 24.75 -4.99
CA ALA A 97 -4.78 24.66 -3.59
C ALA A 97 -4.08 25.76 -2.80
N ALA A 98 -4.77 26.31 -1.81
CA ALA A 98 -4.23 27.30 -0.90
C ALA A 98 -4.59 26.93 0.54
N PHE A 99 -3.59 26.99 1.40
CA PHE A 99 -3.73 26.70 2.83
C PHE A 99 -3.36 27.95 3.62
N ASP A 100 -4.30 28.40 4.45
CA ASP A 100 -4.06 29.51 5.36
C ASP A 100 -3.59 28.91 6.70
N VAL A 101 -2.28 28.79 6.84
CA VAL A 101 -1.57 28.26 8.02
C VAL A 101 -0.62 29.29 8.65
N GLY A 102 -0.87 30.59 8.39
CA GLY A 102 -0.01 31.68 8.81
C GLY A 102 1.33 31.67 8.09
N ASP A 103 2.42 31.86 8.84
CA ASP A 103 3.80 31.89 8.29
C ASP A 103 4.41 30.47 8.12
N ALA A 104 3.71 29.42 8.57
CA ALA A 104 4.18 28.05 8.42
C ALA A 104 3.95 27.54 6.99
N MET A 105 4.75 26.57 6.55
CA MET A 105 4.49 25.84 5.31
C MET A 105 3.79 24.52 5.59
N VAL A 106 2.96 24.05 4.66
CA VAL A 106 2.38 22.69 4.70
C VAL A 106 3.40 21.73 4.13
N THR A 107 3.83 20.77 4.94
CA THR A 107 4.80 19.74 4.53
C THR A 107 4.13 18.47 4.08
N TRP A 108 2.94 18.15 4.64
CA TRP A 108 2.15 16.98 4.28
C TRP A 108 0.67 17.20 4.57
N ILE A 109 -0.18 16.52 3.83
CA ILE A 109 -1.64 16.57 3.99
C ILE A 109 -2.16 15.15 4.13
N LEU A 110 -2.88 14.90 5.21
CA LEU A 110 -3.70 13.70 5.36
C LEU A 110 -5.14 14.08 5.01
N VAL A 111 -5.83 13.21 4.28
CA VAL A 111 -7.21 13.43 3.85
C VAL A 111 -8.07 12.28 4.34
N ALA A 112 -9.16 12.58 5.02
CA ALA A 112 -10.17 11.60 5.42
C ALA A 112 -11.18 11.34 4.28
N PRO A 113 -11.87 10.19 4.27
CA PRO A 113 -12.87 9.88 3.24
C PRO A 113 -14.04 10.87 3.15
N ASP A 114 -14.36 11.57 4.22
CA ASP A 114 -15.40 12.61 4.27
C ASP A 114 -14.91 14.00 3.82
N GLY A 115 -13.59 14.10 3.49
CA GLY A 115 -12.96 15.32 3.01
C GLY A 115 -12.33 16.18 4.10
N GLU A 116 -12.37 15.76 5.36
CA GLU A 116 -11.59 16.40 6.42
C GLU A 116 -10.10 16.28 6.16
N GLN A 117 -9.34 17.30 6.50
CA GLN A 117 -7.89 17.36 6.24
C GLN A 117 -7.12 17.61 7.54
N ALA A 118 -5.98 16.96 7.65
CA ALA A 118 -4.99 17.27 8.66
C ALA A 118 -3.72 17.78 7.96
N LEU A 119 -3.44 19.06 8.13
CA LEU A 119 -2.31 19.74 7.53
C LEU A 119 -1.14 19.65 8.50
N ILE A 120 -0.11 18.90 8.15
CA ILE A 120 1.15 18.85 8.88
C ILE A 120 1.96 20.04 8.41
N THR A 121 2.33 20.91 9.34
CA THR A 121 3.01 22.18 9.03
C THR A 121 4.39 22.23 9.66
N TYR A 122 5.20 23.17 9.20
CA TYR A 122 6.52 23.48 9.76
C TYR A 122 6.79 25.00 9.69
N ASP A 123 7.16 25.59 10.81
CA ASP A 123 7.40 27.04 10.95
C ASP A 123 8.89 27.43 10.89
N GLY A 124 9.78 26.46 10.62
CA GLY A 124 11.24 26.64 10.65
C GLY A 124 11.88 26.11 11.91
N GLU A 125 11.12 25.87 12.98
CA GLU A 125 11.61 25.32 14.26
C GLU A 125 10.82 24.09 14.69
N ASN A 126 9.48 24.13 14.57
CA ASN A 126 8.60 23.12 15.11
C ASN A 126 7.65 22.59 14.03
N ALA A 127 7.27 21.34 14.18
CA ALA A 127 6.13 20.80 13.47
C ALA A 127 4.81 21.35 14.10
N GLY A 128 3.77 21.40 13.28
CA GLY A 128 2.43 21.81 13.70
C GLY A 128 1.38 20.94 13.04
N LEU A 129 0.16 21.04 13.53
CA LEU A 129 -1.00 20.36 12.99
C LEU A 129 -2.19 21.31 12.94
N VAL A 130 -2.79 21.43 11.77
CA VAL A 130 -4.04 22.18 11.58
C VAL A 130 -5.09 21.21 11.02
N LEU A 131 -6.16 20.97 11.76
CA LEU A 131 -7.32 20.25 11.27
C LEU A 131 -8.19 21.21 10.46
N GLN A 132 -8.63 20.80 9.30
CA GLN A 132 -9.51 21.60 8.43
C GLN A 132 -10.71 20.78 7.99
N ALA A 133 -11.89 21.16 8.48
CA ALA A 133 -13.13 20.54 8.08
C ALA A 133 -13.49 20.86 6.61
N PRO A 134 -14.36 20.08 5.95
CA PRO A 134 -14.77 20.32 4.57
C PRO A 134 -15.41 21.68 4.31
N ASP A 135 -16.01 22.31 5.32
CA ASP A 135 -16.59 23.66 5.25
C ASP A 135 -15.54 24.79 5.39
N GLY A 136 -14.25 24.42 5.57
CA GLY A 136 -13.14 25.33 5.76
C GLY A 136 -12.89 25.78 7.20
N THR A 137 -13.68 25.31 8.17
CA THR A 137 -13.42 25.54 9.59
C THR A 137 -12.11 24.91 10.00
N LYS A 138 -11.29 25.65 10.78
CA LYS A 138 -9.96 25.21 11.18
C LYS A 138 -9.82 25.12 12.68
N THR A 139 -9.06 24.11 13.13
CA THR A 139 -8.63 23.93 14.51
C THR A 139 -7.12 23.75 14.53
N VAL A 140 -6.40 24.69 15.15
CA VAL A 140 -4.97 24.55 15.38
C VAL A 140 -4.76 23.67 16.62
N VAL A 141 -3.97 22.62 16.49
CA VAL A 141 -3.66 21.70 17.59
C VAL A 141 -2.39 22.18 18.29
N GLU A 142 -2.57 22.75 19.49
CA GLU A 142 -1.49 23.27 20.32
C GLU A 142 -1.07 22.21 21.37
N ASP A 143 -0.17 21.31 20.97
CA ASP A 143 0.32 20.24 21.83
C ASP A 143 1.83 20.00 21.63
N ASP A 144 2.57 19.80 22.71
CA ASP A 144 4.02 19.62 22.64
C ASP A 144 4.42 18.28 21.99
N THR A 145 3.56 17.28 22.00
CA THR A 145 3.81 15.99 21.32
C THR A 145 3.69 16.18 19.80
N VAL A 146 2.74 16.99 19.35
CA VAL A 146 2.56 17.34 17.93
C VAL A 146 3.77 18.09 17.42
N LYS A 147 4.34 19.02 18.22
CA LYS A 147 5.54 19.81 17.87
C LYS A 147 6.80 18.95 17.66
N GLN A 148 6.82 17.73 18.17
CA GLN A 148 7.91 16.79 17.97
C GLN A 148 7.92 16.16 16.56
N GLY A 149 6.82 16.30 15.81
CA GLY A 149 6.67 15.80 14.46
C GLY A 149 5.70 14.65 14.33
N ILE A 150 5.10 14.56 13.17
CA ILE A 150 4.15 13.52 12.78
C ILE A 150 4.77 12.75 11.61
N ASN A 151 4.81 11.42 11.71
CA ASN A 151 5.18 10.59 10.59
C ASN A 151 3.91 10.27 9.77
N PRO A 152 3.78 10.76 8.53
CA PRO A 152 2.60 10.52 7.71
C PRO A 152 2.28 9.04 7.46
N ASN A 153 3.30 8.18 7.43
CA ASN A 153 3.12 6.73 7.21
C ASN A 153 2.42 6.05 8.39
N THR A 154 2.44 6.68 9.56
CA THR A 154 1.85 6.15 10.79
C THR A 154 0.66 6.98 11.25
N ALA A 155 0.05 7.74 10.34
CA ALA A 155 -1.08 8.61 10.63
C ALA A 155 -2.31 8.16 9.85
N VAL A 156 -3.44 8.02 10.55
CA VAL A 156 -4.69 7.51 10.01
C VAL A 156 -5.90 8.15 10.69
N PHE A 157 -6.94 8.43 9.91
CA PHE A 157 -8.24 8.82 10.46
C PHE A 157 -9.03 7.60 10.92
N GLN A 158 -9.55 7.64 12.14
CA GLN A 158 -10.42 6.61 12.71
C GLN A 158 -11.62 7.26 13.43
N GLY A 159 -12.80 7.20 12.82
CA GLY A 159 -13.99 7.86 13.36
C GLY A 159 -13.81 9.36 13.47
N ASP A 160 -13.94 9.89 14.68
CA ASP A 160 -13.77 11.32 15.02
C ASP A 160 -12.34 11.67 15.48
N LYS A 161 -11.35 10.86 15.12
CA LYS A 161 -9.96 11.03 15.55
C LYS A 161 -8.98 10.94 14.39
N LEU A 162 -7.88 11.64 14.55
CA LEU A 162 -6.63 11.40 13.85
C LEU A 162 -5.69 10.68 14.79
N ASP A 163 -5.31 9.48 14.44
CA ASP A 163 -4.37 8.64 15.17
C ASP A 163 -3.01 8.64 14.48
N PHE A 164 -1.93 8.78 15.23
CA PHE A 164 -0.57 8.70 14.68
C PHE A 164 0.47 8.30 15.74
N VAL A 165 1.66 7.96 15.28
CA VAL A 165 2.83 7.76 16.14
C VAL A 165 3.71 9.00 16.07
N SER A 166 4.05 9.55 17.24
CA SER A 166 4.91 10.73 17.32
C SER A 166 6.34 10.41 16.86
N ASN A 167 7.02 11.40 16.30
CA ASN A 167 8.37 11.22 15.74
C ASN A 167 9.47 11.78 16.69
N GLY A 168 9.14 12.01 17.96
CA GLY A 168 9.99 12.66 18.93
C GLY A 168 10.89 11.74 19.74
N GLY A 169 11.51 12.30 20.78
CA GLY A 169 12.43 11.57 21.67
C GLY A 169 11.78 10.49 22.54
N THR A 170 10.49 10.64 22.85
CA THR A 170 9.62 9.57 23.35
C THR A 170 8.63 9.24 22.23
N VAL A 171 8.48 7.98 21.92
CA VAL A 171 7.54 7.57 20.88
C VAL A 171 6.23 7.19 21.54
N ASP A 172 5.22 8.01 21.26
CA ASP A 172 3.90 7.87 21.82
C ASP A 172 2.89 7.61 20.70
N PHE A 173 1.90 6.79 20.99
CA PHE A 173 0.68 6.75 20.20
C PHE A 173 -0.18 7.95 20.59
N VAL A 174 -0.54 8.75 19.60
CA VAL A 174 -1.23 10.02 19.75
C VAL A 174 -2.57 9.95 19.09
N GLN A 175 -3.62 10.38 19.78
CA GLN A 175 -4.96 10.54 19.24
C GLN A 175 -5.37 12.01 19.35
N VAL A 176 -5.76 12.62 18.24
CA VAL A 176 -6.26 13.99 18.17
C VAL A 176 -7.75 13.96 17.84
N SER A 177 -8.57 14.57 18.66
CA SER A 177 -10.00 14.74 18.39
C SER A 177 -10.20 15.73 17.23
N LEU A 178 -10.93 15.31 16.20
CA LEU A 178 -11.28 16.15 15.05
C LEU A 178 -12.28 17.25 15.43
N THR A 179 -13.03 17.05 16.55
CA THR A 179 -14.05 17.99 16.99
C THR A 179 -13.47 19.24 17.63
N ASP A 180 -12.45 19.09 18.48
CA ASP A 180 -11.92 20.19 19.31
C ASP A 180 -10.40 20.28 19.35
N GLY A 181 -9.69 19.39 18.65
CA GLY A 181 -8.23 19.33 18.62
C GLY A 181 -7.59 18.84 19.92
N SER A 182 -8.37 18.29 20.86
CA SER A 182 -7.80 17.75 22.10
C SER A 182 -6.93 16.52 21.82
N VAL A 183 -5.81 16.42 22.55
CA VAL A 183 -4.78 15.39 22.36
C VAL A 183 -4.78 14.43 23.54
N THR A 184 -4.73 13.13 23.23
CA THR A 184 -4.45 12.08 24.21
C THR A 184 -3.29 11.23 23.75
N THR A 185 -2.45 10.77 24.67
CA THR A 185 -1.25 9.99 24.38
C THR A 185 -1.21 8.70 25.17
N ALA A 186 -0.65 7.65 24.55
CA ALA A 186 -0.31 6.39 25.20
C ALA A 186 1.12 6.02 24.86
N ALA A 187 1.96 5.76 25.85
CA ALA A 187 3.33 5.37 25.62
C ALA A 187 3.41 4.03 24.87
N LEU A 188 4.15 3.98 23.77
CA LEU A 188 4.44 2.73 23.07
C LEU A 188 5.66 2.05 23.65
N PRO A 189 5.70 0.69 23.66
CA PRO A 189 6.94 -0.03 23.93
C PRO A 189 8.06 0.46 23.00
N GLN A 190 9.27 0.65 23.55
CA GLN A 190 10.38 1.26 22.78
C GLN A 190 10.79 0.45 21.55
N ASP A 191 10.70 -0.87 21.61
CA ASP A 191 10.95 -1.76 20.49
C ASP A 191 9.90 -1.62 19.38
N LEU A 192 8.64 -1.45 19.74
CA LEU A 192 7.55 -1.19 18.82
C LEU A 192 7.73 0.16 18.12
N ALA A 193 8.05 1.18 18.89
CA ALA A 193 8.22 2.53 18.42
C ALA A 193 9.21 2.68 17.24
N TYR A 194 10.31 1.93 17.27
CA TYR A 194 11.33 1.97 16.23
C TYR A 194 11.08 1.00 15.07
N SER A 195 10.15 0.08 15.22
CA SER A 195 9.86 -0.94 14.21
C SER A 195 8.57 -0.68 13.43
N LEU A 196 7.71 0.24 13.90
CA LEU A 196 6.43 0.54 13.27
C LEU A 196 6.64 1.37 12.00
N ASN A 197 6.30 0.81 10.84
CA ASN A 197 6.55 1.42 9.55
C ASN A 197 5.31 2.02 8.88
N SER A 198 4.12 1.50 9.21
CA SER A 198 2.87 1.89 8.54
C SER A 198 1.71 1.59 9.48
N LEU A 199 0.72 2.47 9.50
CA LEU A 199 -0.49 2.33 10.31
C LEU A 199 -1.71 2.57 9.44
N THR A 200 -2.72 1.72 9.58
CA THR A 200 -4.00 1.86 8.87
C THR A 200 -5.15 1.32 9.72
N THR A 201 -6.38 1.56 9.26
CA THR A 201 -7.57 0.91 9.80
C THR A 201 -7.96 -0.29 8.96
N VAL A 202 -8.31 -1.41 9.62
CA VAL A 202 -8.85 -2.62 9.02
C VAL A 202 -10.16 -2.94 9.75
N GLY A 203 -11.29 -2.68 9.10
CA GLY A 203 -12.57 -2.58 9.81
C GLY A 203 -12.51 -1.49 10.88
N ASN A 204 -12.67 -1.88 12.14
CA ASN A 204 -12.58 -0.97 13.30
C ASN A 204 -11.26 -1.11 14.09
N GLN A 205 -10.30 -1.84 13.58
CA GLN A 205 -9.05 -2.14 14.26
C GLN A 205 -7.90 -1.34 13.65
N LEU A 206 -7.01 -0.81 14.49
CA LEU A 206 -5.73 -0.28 14.03
C LEU A 206 -4.78 -1.46 13.74
N VAL A 207 -4.19 -1.44 12.56
CA VAL A 207 -3.28 -2.47 12.09
C VAL A 207 -2.03 -1.80 11.51
N TYR A 208 -0.86 -2.40 11.76
CA TYR A 208 0.41 -1.85 11.31
C TYR A 208 1.39 -2.92 10.87
N LEU A 209 2.35 -2.52 10.06
CA LEU A 209 3.53 -3.32 9.73
C LEU A 209 4.67 -2.94 10.65
N SER A 210 5.39 -3.93 11.16
CA SER A 210 6.63 -3.76 11.90
C SER A 210 7.76 -4.60 11.30
N PHE A 211 9.00 -4.18 11.58
CA PHE A 211 10.20 -4.86 11.12
C PHE A 211 10.90 -5.53 12.32
N ASP A 212 11.11 -6.84 12.25
CA ASP A 212 11.94 -7.56 13.23
C ASP A 212 13.44 -7.41 12.85
N ASN A 213 14.15 -6.61 13.64
CA ASN A 213 15.58 -6.37 13.43
C ASN A 213 16.47 -7.61 13.59
N ASN A 214 15.98 -8.70 14.20
CA ASN A 214 16.76 -9.91 14.40
C ASN A 214 16.65 -10.88 13.22
N THR A 215 15.45 -11.00 12.65
CA THR A 215 15.17 -11.93 11.55
C THR A 215 15.14 -11.25 10.19
N GLY A 216 14.87 -9.95 10.14
CA GLY A 216 14.63 -9.21 8.92
C GLY A 216 13.20 -9.35 8.39
N ASP A 217 12.32 -9.97 9.16
CA ASP A 217 10.95 -10.23 8.77
C ASP A 217 10.06 -9.00 8.95
N ILE A 218 9.05 -8.88 8.10
CA ILE A 218 7.94 -7.96 8.30
C ILE A 218 6.83 -8.71 9.03
N ILE A 219 6.24 -8.07 10.01
CA ILE A 219 5.17 -8.62 10.84
C ILE A 219 3.94 -7.71 10.71
N LEU A 220 2.77 -8.31 10.51
CA LEU A 220 1.49 -7.61 10.56
C LEU A 220 0.91 -7.74 11.96
N ASN A 221 0.59 -6.61 12.58
CA ASN A 221 0.13 -6.54 13.95
C ASN A 221 -1.15 -5.70 14.06
N ALA A 222 -1.94 -5.99 15.09
CA ALA A 222 -3.01 -5.12 15.56
C ALA A 222 -2.55 -4.32 16.76
N LEU A 223 -2.95 -3.06 16.85
CA LEU A 223 -2.67 -2.13 17.95
C LEU A 223 -3.94 -1.85 18.73
N ASP A 224 -3.86 -2.00 20.04
CA ASP A 224 -4.88 -1.47 20.97
C ASP A 224 -4.52 -0.01 21.31
N PRO A 225 -5.28 0.98 20.81
CA PRO A 225 -4.95 2.39 21.02
C PRO A 225 -5.10 2.85 22.48
N ALA A 226 -5.87 2.13 23.29
CA ALA A 226 -6.08 2.50 24.69
C ALA A 226 -4.91 2.10 25.61
N THR A 227 -4.19 1.04 25.23
CA THR A 227 -3.13 0.46 26.08
C THR A 227 -1.76 0.48 25.41
N GLY A 228 -1.68 0.75 24.09
CA GLY A 228 -0.46 0.58 23.29
C GLY A 228 -0.05 -0.89 23.10
N ALA A 229 -0.91 -1.84 23.51
CA ALA A 229 -0.61 -3.26 23.39
C ALA A 229 -0.72 -3.72 21.92
N SER A 230 0.18 -4.60 21.54
CA SER A 230 0.23 -5.19 20.19
C SER A 230 -0.16 -6.66 20.22
N THR A 231 -0.85 -7.09 19.16
CA THR A 231 -1.18 -8.49 18.90
C THR A 231 -0.74 -8.86 17.49
N GLU A 232 0.10 -9.87 17.37
CA GLU A 232 0.57 -10.39 16.09
C GLU A 232 -0.60 -11.04 15.32
N LEU A 233 -0.79 -10.62 14.07
CA LEU A 233 -1.79 -11.18 13.15
C LEU A 233 -1.16 -12.14 12.13
N LEU A 234 0.04 -11.80 11.63
CA LEU A 234 0.78 -12.60 10.66
C LEU A 234 2.29 -12.38 10.82
N ASN A 235 3.05 -13.49 10.98
CA ASN A 235 4.51 -13.47 11.15
C ASN A 235 5.16 -14.73 10.55
N PRO A 236 6.06 -14.60 9.58
CA PRO A 236 6.32 -13.38 8.80
C PRO A 236 5.19 -13.08 7.81
N VAL A 237 5.10 -11.83 7.37
CA VAL A 237 4.28 -11.47 6.20
C VAL A 237 4.99 -12.01 4.97
N PRO A 238 4.39 -12.95 4.20
CA PRO A 238 5.05 -13.56 3.06
C PRO A 238 5.47 -12.51 2.02
N ASN A 239 6.69 -12.68 1.50
CA ASN A 239 7.27 -11.86 0.43
C ASN A 239 7.40 -10.35 0.73
N ALA A 240 7.06 -9.91 1.93
CA ALA A 240 7.22 -8.54 2.36
C ALA A 240 8.68 -8.27 2.74
N THR A 241 9.46 -7.76 1.79
CA THR A 241 10.80 -7.25 2.06
C THR A 241 10.73 -5.72 2.07
N SER A 242 10.82 -5.10 3.25
CA SER A 242 10.84 -3.64 3.42
C SER A 242 9.54 -2.89 3.02
N SER A 243 8.40 -3.58 2.88
CA SER A 243 7.14 -2.94 2.53
C SER A 243 6.66 -2.01 3.65
N GLN A 244 6.18 -0.82 3.25
CA GLN A 244 5.43 0.11 4.10
C GLN A 244 4.00 0.29 3.59
N ALA A 245 3.65 -0.37 2.49
CA ALA A 245 2.39 -0.20 1.79
C ALA A 245 1.32 -1.13 2.36
N LEU A 246 0.48 -0.59 3.21
CA LEU A 246 -0.61 -1.27 3.90
C LEU A 246 -1.90 -0.45 3.76
N THR A 247 -3.01 -1.11 3.50
CA THR A 247 -4.35 -0.53 3.59
C THR A 247 -5.35 -1.57 4.08
N GLY A 248 -6.51 -1.13 4.54
CA GLY A 248 -7.59 -2.01 4.96
C GLY A 248 -8.90 -1.66 4.31
N ASP A 249 -9.86 -2.56 4.38
CA ASP A 249 -11.23 -2.29 4.02
C ASP A 249 -12.19 -2.33 5.22
N ALA A 250 -13.41 -1.86 5.00
CA ALA A 250 -14.45 -1.82 6.02
C ALA A 250 -14.90 -3.22 6.46
N ASP A 251 -14.72 -4.23 5.61
CA ASP A 251 -15.08 -5.62 5.89
C ASP A 251 -14.03 -6.34 6.74
N GLY A 252 -12.92 -5.68 7.04
CA GLY A 252 -11.88 -6.18 7.93
C GLY A 252 -10.81 -7.01 7.21
N ALA A 253 -10.66 -6.89 5.89
CA ALA A 253 -9.52 -7.42 5.18
C ALA A 253 -8.37 -6.41 5.16
N ALA A 254 -7.14 -6.90 5.31
CA ALA A 254 -5.92 -6.13 5.12
C ALA A 254 -5.30 -6.39 3.74
N TYR A 255 -4.78 -5.35 3.12
CA TYR A 255 -4.05 -5.44 1.86
C TYR A 255 -2.66 -4.88 2.03
N TYR A 256 -1.66 -5.58 1.51
CA TYR A 256 -0.28 -5.11 1.52
C TYR A 256 0.38 -5.35 0.17
N ALA A 257 1.31 -4.47 -0.19
CA ALA A 257 2.04 -4.54 -1.45
C ALA A 257 3.48 -4.97 -1.21
N CYS A 258 3.96 -5.88 -2.05
CA CYS A 258 5.34 -6.39 -2.10
C CYS A 258 5.87 -6.34 -3.52
N THR A 259 7.15 -6.62 -3.72
CA THR A 259 7.75 -6.61 -5.06
C THR A 259 7.22 -7.71 -6.01
N ASP A 260 6.60 -8.75 -5.49
CA ASP A 260 5.96 -9.79 -6.30
C ASP A 260 4.45 -9.56 -6.51
N GLY A 261 3.87 -8.51 -5.90
CA GLY A 261 2.49 -8.14 -6.13
C GLY A 261 1.76 -7.54 -4.93
N ILE A 262 0.44 -7.55 -4.99
CA ILE A 262 -0.44 -7.10 -3.91
C ILE A 262 -1.18 -8.31 -3.35
N TYR A 263 -1.24 -8.37 -2.03
CA TYR A 263 -1.85 -9.47 -1.28
C TYR A 263 -3.03 -8.98 -0.45
N ARG A 264 -4.00 -9.86 -0.28
CA ARG A 264 -5.14 -9.69 0.60
C ARG A 264 -5.09 -10.72 1.73
N LEU A 265 -5.18 -10.28 2.96
CA LEU A 265 -5.41 -11.11 4.13
C LEU A 265 -6.88 -10.97 4.54
N ALA A 266 -7.64 -12.05 4.44
CA ALA A 266 -9.04 -12.06 4.85
C ALA A 266 -9.19 -11.87 6.38
N PRO A 267 -10.33 -11.36 6.88
CA PRO A 267 -10.56 -11.22 8.30
C PRO A 267 -10.33 -12.54 9.07
N GLY A 268 -9.43 -12.51 10.06
CA GLY A 268 -9.05 -13.70 10.83
C GLY A 268 -8.32 -14.79 10.03
N GLY A 269 -7.94 -14.51 8.80
CA GLY A 269 -7.15 -15.41 7.95
C GLY A 269 -5.68 -15.43 8.38
N THR A 270 -5.00 -16.54 8.06
CA THR A 270 -3.57 -16.74 8.31
C THR A 270 -2.77 -16.96 7.01
N LEU A 271 -3.47 -17.05 5.89
CA LEU A 271 -2.87 -17.24 4.57
C LEU A 271 -3.32 -16.09 3.66
N PRO A 272 -2.42 -15.23 3.22
CA PRO A 272 -2.74 -14.19 2.27
C PRO A 272 -2.95 -14.75 0.87
N GLU A 273 -3.84 -14.12 0.14
CA GLU A 273 -4.14 -14.37 -1.27
C GLU A 273 -3.49 -13.30 -2.12
N GLN A 274 -2.76 -13.68 -3.16
CA GLN A 274 -2.22 -12.74 -4.13
C GLN A 274 -3.34 -12.26 -5.05
N VAL A 275 -3.67 -10.97 -4.97
CA VAL A 275 -4.76 -10.37 -5.78
C VAL A 275 -4.22 -9.67 -7.03
N VAL A 276 -3.01 -9.12 -6.98
CA VAL A 276 -2.31 -8.58 -8.15
C VAL A 276 -0.97 -9.30 -8.28
N PRO A 277 -0.80 -10.26 -9.20
CA PRO A 277 0.48 -10.90 -9.44
C PRO A 277 1.41 -9.98 -10.24
N ALA A 278 2.62 -9.75 -9.74
CA ALA A 278 3.63 -8.91 -10.40
C ALA A 278 4.96 -9.63 -10.65
N GLU A 279 5.18 -10.81 -10.04
CA GLU A 279 6.41 -11.57 -10.24
C GLU A 279 6.57 -11.99 -11.71
N GLY A 280 7.74 -11.70 -12.27
CA GLY A 280 8.05 -12.01 -13.68
C GLY A 280 7.31 -11.15 -14.71
N THR A 281 6.61 -10.09 -14.26
CA THR A 281 5.95 -9.12 -15.13
C THR A 281 6.85 -7.91 -15.37
N ALA A 282 6.43 -7.02 -16.29
CA ALA A 282 7.07 -5.72 -16.50
C ALA A 282 6.48 -4.62 -15.59
N MET A 283 5.65 -4.96 -14.61
CA MET A 283 5.06 -3.99 -13.68
C MET A 283 6.13 -3.35 -12.80
N SER A 284 6.00 -2.04 -12.57
CA SER A 284 6.97 -1.25 -11.80
C SER A 284 7.12 -1.71 -10.35
N ILE A 285 6.06 -2.24 -9.76
CA ILE A 285 6.08 -2.82 -8.42
C ILE A 285 7.08 -4.00 -8.30
N SER A 286 7.36 -4.73 -9.38
CA SER A 286 8.28 -5.86 -9.36
C SER A 286 9.76 -5.47 -9.18
N SER A 287 10.09 -4.18 -9.31
CA SER A 287 11.46 -3.67 -9.24
C SER A 287 11.66 -2.58 -8.20
N ASN A 288 10.58 -2.11 -7.54
CA ASN A 288 10.61 -0.96 -6.64
C ASN A 288 9.93 -1.29 -5.31
N TYR A 289 10.30 -0.58 -4.25
CA TYR A 289 9.73 -0.78 -2.92
C TYR A 289 8.42 -0.01 -2.76
N PRO A 290 7.30 -0.68 -2.39
CA PRO A 290 6.04 -0.01 -2.11
C PRO A 290 6.11 0.81 -0.81
N LEU A 291 5.68 2.08 -0.89
CA LEU A 291 5.64 3.01 0.25
C LEU A 291 4.23 3.24 0.77
N SER A 292 3.23 3.29 -0.11
CA SER A 292 1.83 3.40 0.28
C SER A 292 0.94 2.62 -0.67
N LEU A 293 -0.24 2.25 -0.19
CA LEU A 293 -1.24 1.50 -0.92
C LEU A 293 -2.62 2.09 -0.64
N LEU A 294 -3.37 2.37 -1.69
CA LEU A 294 -4.80 2.63 -1.65
C LEU A 294 -5.52 1.53 -2.43
N ARG A 295 -6.56 0.95 -1.83
CA ARG A 295 -7.55 0.14 -2.54
C ARG A 295 -8.79 1.00 -2.80
N THR A 296 -9.24 1.08 -4.04
CA THR A 296 -10.46 1.80 -4.40
C THR A 296 -11.71 0.95 -4.19
N ALA A 297 -12.87 1.59 -4.16
CA ALA A 297 -14.16 0.89 -4.11
C ALA A 297 -14.42 0.04 -5.37
N ALA A 298 -13.74 0.31 -6.49
CA ALA A 298 -13.77 -0.49 -7.71
C ALA A 298 -12.81 -1.69 -7.68
N GLU A 299 -12.17 -1.94 -6.53
CA GLU A 299 -11.16 -3.00 -6.34
C GLU A 299 -9.85 -2.80 -7.11
N ASP A 300 -9.63 -1.59 -7.63
CA ASP A 300 -8.35 -1.17 -8.20
C ASP A 300 -7.38 -0.72 -7.09
N PHE A 301 -6.11 -0.58 -7.45
CA PHE A 301 -5.09 -0.19 -6.49
C PHE A 301 -4.25 1.00 -6.98
N MET A 302 -3.89 1.90 -6.05
CA MET A 302 -2.84 2.88 -6.28
C MET A 302 -1.67 2.57 -5.36
N VAL A 303 -0.47 2.54 -5.92
CA VAL A 303 0.76 2.23 -5.19
C VAL A 303 1.76 3.34 -5.42
N LEU A 304 2.26 3.92 -4.33
CA LEU A 304 3.43 4.78 -4.37
C LEU A 304 4.66 3.89 -4.24
N LEU A 305 5.54 3.94 -5.24
CA LEU A 305 6.79 3.19 -5.27
C LEU A 305 7.97 4.10 -5.03
N PHE A 306 8.95 3.63 -4.26
CA PHE A 306 10.23 4.32 -4.12
C PHE A 306 10.98 4.26 -5.46
N GLY A 307 11.20 5.41 -6.09
CA GLY A 307 11.83 5.49 -7.40
C GLY A 307 13.34 5.73 -7.33
N ASP A 308 14.03 5.32 -8.38
CA ASP A 308 15.48 5.57 -8.55
C ASP A 308 15.83 7.06 -8.71
N SER A 309 14.87 7.92 -8.91
CA SER A 309 15.02 9.34 -9.24
C SER A 309 15.18 10.27 -8.03
N GLY A 310 15.45 9.71 -6.85
CA GLY A 310 15.96 10.51 -5.73
C GLY A 310 14.90 11.35 -5.01
N GLY A 311 13.91 10.72 -4.39
CA GLY A 311 13.26 11.36 -3.27
C GLY A 311 11.73 11.36 -3.22
N ASN A 312 11.01 11.28 -4.32
CA ASN A 312 9.57 11.54 -4.27
C ASN A 312 8.67 10.35 -4.62
N GLY A 313 9.25 9.25 -5.06
CA GLY A 313 8.50 8.10 -5.50
C GLY A 313 7.67 8.34 -6.78
N ASP A 314 7.28 7.27 -7.41
CA ASP A 314 6.39 7.26 -8.55
C ASP A 314 5.05 6.64 -8.15
N LEU A 315 3.96 7.27 -8.53
CA LEU A 315 2.61 6.80 -8.26
C LEU A 315 2.07 6.02 -9.45
N TYR A 316 1.60 4.81 -9.20
CA TYR A 316 1.04 3.92 -10.20
C TYR A 316 -0.38 3.52 -9.84
N PHE A 317 -1.21 3.38 -10.88
CA PHE A 317 -2.56 2.87 -10.79
C PHE A 317 -2.63 1.50 -11.47
N TYR A 318 -3.19 0.52 -10.77
CA TYR A 318 -3.38 -0.86 -11.20
C TYR A 318 -4.87 -1.14 -11.29
N HIS A 319 -5.36 -1.52 -12.48
CA HIS A 319 -6.74 -1.92 -12.70
C HIS A 319 -6.82 -3.23 -13.46
N TYR A 320 -7.88 -3.99 -13.24
CA TYR A 320 -8.10 -5.25 -13.92
C TYR A 320 -8.94 -5.02 -15.18
N ASP A 321 -8.37 -5.30 -16.36
CA ASP A 321 -9.05 -5.16 -17.64
C ASP A 321 -9.47 -6.53 -18.17
N GLU A 322 -10.77 -6.83 -18.06
CA GLU A 322 -11.38 -8.08 -18.52
C GLU A 322 -11.36 -8.24 -20.05
N THR A 323 -11.13 -7.17 -20.80
CA THR A 323 -11.17 -7.17 -22.27
C THR A 323 -9.84 -7.52 -22.91
N LEU A 324 -8.76 -7.52 -22.13
CA LEU A 324 -7.41 -7.82 -22.61
C LEU A 324 -7.08 -9.30 -22.43
N PRO A 325 -6.31 -9.93 -23.34
CA PRO A 325 -5.81 -11.28 -23.16
C PRO A 325 -4.93 -11.40 -21.90
N THR A 326 -5.01 -12.52 -21.19
CA THR A 326 -4.23 -12.80 -19.99
C THR A 326 -2.72 -12.70 -20.22
N HIS A 327 -2.25 -13.13 -21.39
CA HIS A 327 -0.86 -12.98 -21.85
C HIS A 327 -0.78 -11.87 -22.89
N ALA A 328 0.09 -10.91 -22.68
CA ALA A 328 0.49 -10.00 -23.73
C ALA A 328 1.30 -10.79 -24.77
N ASP A 329 0.85 -10.82 -26.02
CA ASP A 329 1.66 -11.33 -27.11
C ASP A 329 2.97 -10.52 -27.17
N THR A 330 4.06 -11.10 -26.66
CA THR A 330 5.41 -10.58 -26.85
C THR A 330 5.92 -10.95 -28.24
N THR A 331 5.11 -10.77 -29.26
CA THR A 331 5.62 -10.76 -30.64
C THR A 331 6.31 -9.42 -30.85
N LEU A 332 7.59 -9.41 -30.54
CA LEU A 332 8.53 -8.39 -31.00
C LEU A 332 8.48 -8.32 -32.52
N THR A 333 8.04 -7.20 -33.03
CA THR A 333 8.31 -6.80 -34.40
C THR A 333 9.71 -6.20 -34.52
#